data_4c0479ea56e4cfef9e607b8366484b3d
#
_entry.id   4c0479ea56e4cfef9e607b8366484b3d
#
_cell.length_a   1.000
_cell.length_b   1.000
_cell.length_c   1.000
_cell.angle_alpha   90.00
_cell.angle_beta   90.00
_cell.angle_gamma   90.00
#
_symmetry.space_group_name_H-M   'P 1'
#
loop_
_entity.id
_entity.type
_entity.pdbx_description
1 polymer ?
#
loop_
_entity_poly.entity_id
_entity_poly.type
_entity_poly.pdbx_seq_one_letter_code
_entity_poly.pdbx_strand_id
1 'polypeptide(L)'
;MTSWTVTLEEDPETGELIMPLPPDLLNQVGWDFGDTLIWEDMHNGSWTLKKDEKENKMSMPLDVLLFLNACDQKPSVENASLYHNLMVEEYSEFIAAQNARDEVEQLDACMDLIWVTLGFCHMKGFDVAGAWDEVLKTNMAKVDPVTGKVRRREDGKILKPEGWKPPDLSKFVRKT
;
A
#
# COMPACT_ATOMS: atom_id res chain seq x y z
N MET A 1 0.45 -34.07 16.12
CA MET A 1 0.11 -32.69 15.77
C MET A 1 0.71 -31.81 16.84
N THR A 2 1.48 -30.81 16.44
CA THR A 2 1.99 -29.78 17.35
C THR A 2 0.85 -28.83 17.65
N SER A 3 0.64 -28.43 18.91
CA SER A 3 -0.37 -27.44 19.31
C SER A 3 0.30 -26.30 20.04
N TRP A 4 -0.22 -25.10 19.86
CA TRP A 4 0.22 -23.88 20.54
C TRP A 4 -0.97 -23.29 21.29
N THR A 5 -0.69 -22.74 22.44
CA THR A 5 -1.66 -21.93 23.18
C THR A 5 -1.18 -20.49 23.15
N VAL A 6 -2.02 -19.59 22.67
CA VAL A 6 -1.76 -18.14 22.65
C VAL A 6 -2.79 -17.45 23.53
N THR A 7 -2.36 -16.40 24.22
CA THR A 7 -3.26 -15.54 24.99
C THR A 7 -3.51 -14.28 24.20
N LEU A 8 -4.77 -13.89 24.07
CA LEU A 8 -5.10 -12.62 23.46
C LEU A 8 -4.64 -11.46 24.37
N GLU A 9 -4.04 -10.48 23.79
CA GLU A 9 -3.56 -9.26 24.44
C GLU A 9 -4.41 -8.08 23.95
N GLU A 10 -4.55 -7.05 24.75
CA GLU A 10 -5.21 -5.79 24.34
C GLU A 10 -4.13 -4.76 24.09
N ASP A 11 -4.17 -4.10 22.92
CA ASP A 11 -3.33 -2.97 22.62
C ASP A 11 -3.72 -1.79 23.55
N PRO A 12 -2.82 -1.31 24.39
CA PRO A 12 -3.14 -0.27 25.36
C PRO A 12 -3.44 1.11 24.74
N GLU A 13 -3.07 1.34 23.48
CA GLU A 13 -3.31 2.59 22.77
C GLU A 13 -4.60 2.56 21.94
N THR A 14 -4.93 1.42 21.35
CA THR A 14 -6.08 1.31 20.43
C THR A 14 -7.25 0.53 21.01
N GLY A 15 -7.03 -0.30 22.04
CA GLY A 15 -8.02 -1.23 22.60
C GLY A 15 -8.32 -2.42 21.69
N GLU A 16 -7.54 -2.63 20.66
CA GLU A 16 -7.67 -3.77 19.75
C GLU A 16 -7.11 -5.04 20.38
N LEU A 17 -7.73 -6.18 20.06
CA LEU A 17 -7.23 -7.48 20.52
C LEU A 17 -6.13 -7.98 19.59
N ILE A 18 -4.97 -8.26 20.17
CA ILE A 18 -3.80 -8.81 19.50
C ILE A 18 -3.71 -10.30 19.81
N MET A 19 -3.50 -11.12 18.80
CA MET A 19 -3.19 -12.54 18.94
C MET A 19 -1.71 -12.77 18.58
N PRO A 20 -0.80 -12.83 19.56
CA PRO A 20 0.62 -13.05 19.30
C PRO A 20 0.85 -14.48 18.79
N LEU A 21 1.28 -14.63 17.55
CA LEU A 21 1.60 -15.92 16.97
C LEU A 21 3.06 -16.29 17.27
N PRO A 22 3.33 -17.49 17.85
CA PRO A 22 4.70 -17.92 18.14
C PRO A 22 5.55 -18.01 16.86
N PRO A 23 6.84 -17.60 16.90
CA PRO A 23 7.74 -17.68 15.75
C PRO A 23 7.85 -19.08 15.15
N ASP A 24 7.85 -20.11 15.99
CA ASP A 24 7.91 -21.51 15.54
C ASP A 24 6.66 -21.92 14.74
N LEU A 25 5.48 -21.38 15.11
CA LEU A 25 4.26 -21.58 14.35
C LEU A 25 4.38 -20.89 12.98
N LEU A 26 4.79 -19.62 12.96
CA LEU A 26 4.96 -18.84 11.71
C LEU A 26 5.89 -19.56 10.74
N ASN A 27 7.06 -20.02 11.23
CA ASN A 27 8.01 -20.78 10.44
C ASN A 27 7.43 -22.11 9.91
N GLN A 28 6.63 -22.82 10.74
CA GLN A 28 6.04 -24.10 10.34
C GLN A 28 4.99 -23.95 9.23
N VAL A 29 4.19 -22.88 9.27
CA VAL A 29 3.12 -22.65 8.29
C VAL A 29 3.57 -21.77 7.12
N GLY A 30 4.79 -21.24 7.16
CA GLY A 30 5.35 -20.38 6.12
C GLY A 30 4.68 -19.00 6.07
N TRP A 31 4.23 -18.49 7.22
CA TRP A 31 3.68 -17.15 7.33
C TRP A 31 4.76 -16.16 7.75
N ASP A 32 4.64 -14.94 7.24
CA ASP A 32 5.60 -13.89 7.48
C ASP A 32 4.91 -12.62 7.97
N PHE A 33 5.72 -11.69 8.44
CA PHE A 33 5.22 -10.39 8.88
C PHE A 33 4.60 -9.63 7.70
N GLY A 34 3.39 -9.12 7.90
CA GLY A 34 2.62 -8.45 6.86
C GLY A 34 1.65 -9.34 6.07
N ASP A 35 1.63 -10.65 6.33
CA ASP A 35 0.62 -11.53 5.74
C ASP A 35 -0.78 -11.20 6.29
N THR A 36 -1.75 -11.09 5.41
CA THR A 36 -3.17 -11.04 5.81
C THR A 36 -3.68 -12.44 6.07
N LEU A 37 -4.28 -12.62 7.24
CA LEU A 37 -4.86 -13.90 7.65
C LEU A 37 -6.39 -13.77 7.73
N ILE A 38 -7.08 -14.79 7.24
CA ILE A 38 -8.55 -14.88 7.30
C ILE A 38 -9.01 -16.05 8.14
N TRP A 39 -10.06 -15.84 8.92
CA TRP A 39 -10.74 -16.86 9.67
C TRP A 39 -11.83 -17.52 8.81
N GLU A 40 -11.83 -18.84 8.75
CA GLU A 40 -12.85 -19.63 8.11
C GLU A 40 -13.57 -20.50 9.14
N ASP A 41 -14.89 -20.33 9.26
CA ASP A 41 -15.72 -21.20 10.12
C ASP A 41 -15.89 -22.57 9.46
N MET A 42 -15.45 -23.60 10.14
CA MET A 42 -15.57 -25.00 9.67
C MET A 42 -16.96 -25.59 9.95
N HIS A 43 -17.89 -24.83 10.54
CA HIS A 43 -19.25 -25.25 10.88
C HIS A 43 -19.34 -26.49 11.80
N ASN A 44 -18.28 -26.82 12.51
CA ASN A 44 -18.17 -27.92 13.46
C ASN A 44 -17.70 -27.46 14.85
N GLY A 45 -17.73 -26.15 15.09
CA GLY A 45 -17.26 -25.52 16.31
C GLY A 45 -15.75 -25.21 16.32
N SER A 46 -15.06 -25.43 15.19
CA SER A 46 -13.68 -25.02 15.00
C SER A 46 -13.54 -23.96 13.90
N TRP A 47 -12.46 -23.20 13.97
CA TRP A 47 -12.09 -22.20 12.99
C TRP A 47 -10.72 -22.54 12.41
N THR A 48 -10.53 -22.26 11.14
CA THR A 48 -9.22 -22.35 10.48
C THR A 48 -8.73 -20.95 10.19
N LEU A 49 -7.48 -20.69 10.56
CA LEU A 49 -6.77 -19.49 10.17
C LEU A 49 -5.93 -19.82 8.93
N LYS A 50 -6.12 -19.05 7.87
CA LYS A 50 -5.41 -19.23 6.60
C LYS A 50 -4.77 -17.94 6.17
N LYS A 51 -3.67 -18.03 5.42
CA LYS A 51 -3.14 -16.89 4.68
C LYS A 51 -4.10 -16.54 3.54
N ASP A 52 -4.48 -15.28 3.40
CA ASP A 52 -5.25 -14.81 2.26
C ASP A 52 -4.34 -14.73 1.03
N GLU A 53 -4.41 -15.74 0.19
CA GLU A 53 -3.61 -15.79 -1.04
C GLU A 53 -4.03 -14.70 -2.07
N LYS A 54 -5.20 -14.07 -1.90
CA LYS A 54 -5.67 -13.01 -2.78
C LYS A 54 -5.02 -11.67 -2.47
N GLU A 55 -4.61 -11.45 -1.23
CA GLU A 55 -3.92 -10.24 -0.79
C GLU A 55 -2.39 -10.35 -0.80
N ASN A 56 -1.84 -11.51 -1.15
CA ASN A 56 -0.39 -11.69 -1.25
C ASN A 56 0.24 -10.97 -2.48
N LYS A 57 -0.40 -9.91 -2.95
CA LYS A 57 0.26 -8.86 -3.70
C LYS A 57 0.98 -7.98 -2.69
N MET A 58 2.32 -8.05 -2.71
CA MET A 58 3.17 -7.05 -2.07
C MET A 58 2.46 -5.69 -2.12
N SER A 59 1.99 -5.25 -0.95
CA SER A 59 1.38 -3.93 -0.84
C SER A 59 2.52 -2.96 -0.64
N MET A 60 3.03 -2.34 -1.71
CA MET A 60 4.07 -1.31 -1.61
C MET A 60 3.85 -0.32 -0.46
N PRO A 61 2.61 0.16 -0.20
CA PRO A 61 2.36 1.00 0.97
C PRO A 61 2.66 0.33 2.30
N LEU A 62 2.35 -0.96 2.44
CA LEU A 62 2.63 -1.71 3.67
C LEU A 62 4.14 -1.92 3.86
N ASP A 63 4.86 -2.28 2.80
CA ASP A 63 6.31 -2.50 2.85
C ASP A 63 7.04 -1.22 3.34
N VAL A 64 6.63 -0.05 2.82
CA VAL A 64 7.18 1.24 3.27
C VAL A 64 6.82 1.49 4.73
N LEU A 65 5.57 1.24 5.15
CA LEU A 65 5.15 1.42 6.55
C LEU A 65 5.96 0.53 7.50
N LEU A 66 6.23 -0.72 7.13
CA LEU A 66 7.07 -1.63 7.93
C LEU A 66 8.48 -1.08 8.11
N PHE A 67 9.07 -0.56 7.03
CA PHE A 67 10.39 0.07 7.10
C PHE A 67 10.39 1.32 7.98
N LEU A 68 9.37 2.19 7.86
CA LEU A 68 9.22 3.38 8.68
C LEU A 68 9.15 3.04 10.18
N ASN A 69 8.39 1.99 10.53
CA ASN A 69 8.31 1.49 11.90
C ASN A 69 9.66 0.97 12.40
N ALA A 70 10.41 0.25 11.56
CA ALA A 70 11.77 -0.21 11.91
C ALA A 70 12.76 0.94 12.11
N CYS A 71 12.49 2.11 11.50
CA CYS A 71 13.27 3.33 11.67
C CYS A 71 12.74 4.24 12.81
N ASP A 72 11.76 3.81 13.59
CA ASP A 72 11.07 4.63 14.62
C ASP A 72 10.49 5.96 14.06
N GLN A 73 10.20 6.00 12.77
CA GLN A 73 9.64 7.19 12.13
C GLN A 73 8.13 7.23 12.28
N LYS A 74 7.66 8.27 12.95
CA LYS A 74 6.22 8.51 13.21
C LYS A 74 5.71 9.71 12.39
N PRO A 75 4.39 9.74 12.09
CA PRO A 75 3.78 10.90 11.44
C PRO A 75 4.06 12.20 12.18
N SER A 76 4.73 13.14 11.51
CA SER A 76 5.01 14.49 12.00
C SER A 76 5.20 15.46 10.84
N VAL A 77 5.16 16.76 11.13
CA VAL A 77 5.41 17.82 10.14
C VAL A 77 6.87 17.76 9.66
N GLU A 78 7.80 17.51 10.57
CA GLU A 78 9.23 17.41 10.29
C GLU A 78 9.52 16.22 9.37
N ASN A 79 8.99 15.03 9.69
CA ASN A 79 9.15 13.85 8.85
C ASN A 79 8.46 14.02 7.49
N ALA A 80 7.28 14.64 7.44
CA ALA A 80 6.63 14.95 6.16
C ALA A 80 7.48 15.89 5.31
N SER A 81 8.13 16.90 5.92
CA SER A 81 9.05 17.81 5.22
C SER A 81 10.30 17.08 4.72
N LEU A 82 10.84 16.16 5.52
CA LEU A 82 11.98 15.31 5.10
C LEU A 82 11.60 14.52 3.84
N TYR A 83 10.49 13.79 3.85
CA TYR A 83 10.05 12.98 2.70
C TYR A 83 9.70 13.84 1.49
N HIS A 84 9.19 15.05 1.68
CA HIS A 84 9.01 16.00 0.57
C HIS A 84 10.36 16.35 -0.09
N ASN A 85 11.41 16.60 0.70
CA ASN A 85 12.72 16.92 0.15
C ASN A 85 13.33 15.71 -0.58
N LEU A 86 13.19 14.50 -0.03
CA LEU A 86 13.59 13.27 -0.71
C LEU A 86 12.88 13.09 -2.05
N MET A 87 11.57 13.34 -2.14
CA MET A 87 10.84 13.31 -3.42
C MET A 87 11.44 14.26 -4.47
N VAL A 88 11.90 15.43 -4.05
CA VAL A 88 12.55 16.40 -4.95
C VAL A 88 13.92 15.89 -5.39
N GLU A 89 14.67 15.26 -4.49
CA GLU A 89 15.97 14.66 -4.76
C GLU A 89 15.82 13.53 -5.80
N GLU A 90 15.00 12.52 -5.54
CA GLU A 90 14.77 11.38 -6.43
C GLU A 90 14.24 11.81 -7.82
N TYR A 91 13.36 12.82 -7.85
CA TYR A 91 12.92 13.35 -9.13
C TYR A 91 14.06 14.02 -9.90
N SER A 92 14.99 14.69 -9.22
CA SER A 92 16.15 15.31 -9.85
C SER A 92 17.14 14.27 -10.38
N GLU A 93 17.31 13.16 -9.67
CA GLU A 93 18.11 12.00 -10.08
C GLU A 93 17.51 11.33 -11.32
N PHE A 94 16.18 11.13 -11.32
CA PHE A 94 15.46 10.64 -12.51
C PHE A 94 15.74 11.50 -13.75
N ILE A 95 15.70 12.83 -13.63
CA ILE A 95 16.00 13.74 -14.75
C ILE A 95 17.46 13.62 -15.21
N ALA A 96 18.40 13.49 -14.27
CA ALA A 96 19.83 13.31 -14.58
C ALA A 96 20.06 11.99 -15.32
N ALA A 97 19.51 10.88 -14.81
CA ALA A 97 19.58 9.57 -15.43
C ALA A 97 18.93 9.53 -16.83
N GLN A 98 17.80 10.23 -17.01
CA GLN A 98 17.16 10.37 -18.32
C GLN A 98 18.05 11.12 -19.32
N ASN A 99 18.71 12.19 -18.91
CA ASN A 99 19.64 12.95 -19.74
C ASN A 99 20.88 12.14 -20.11
N ALA A 100 21.36 11.30 -19.17
CA ALA A 100 22.48 10.39 -19.37
C ALA A 100 22.09 9.16 -20.23
N ARG A 101 20.81 8.89 -20.41
CA ARG A 101 20.24 7.68 -21.05
C ARG A 101 20.66 6.40 -20.31
N ASP A 102 20.79 6.48 -18.99
CA ASP A 102 21.08 5.35 -18.13
C ASP A 102 19.77 4.72 -17.66
N GLU A 103 19.40 3.58 -18.25
CA GLU A 103 18.14 2.89 -17.97
C GLU A 103 18.13 2.25 -16.58
N VAL A 104 19.28 1.89 -16.02
CA VAL A 104 19.38 1.32 -14.67
C VAL A 104 19.11 2.40 -13.63
N GLU A 105 19.81 3.51 -13.75
CA GLU A 105 19.63 4.66 -12.85
C GLU A 105 18.21 5.27 -13.01
N GLN A 106 17.60 5.23 -14.21
CA GLN A 106 16.22 5.66 -14.39
C GLN A 106 15.24 4.76 -13.61
N LEU A 107 15.47 3.44 -13.61
CA LEU A 107 14.63 2.51 -12.87
C LEU A 107 14.81 2.68 -11.38
N ASP A 108 16.03 2.83 -10.90
CA ASP A 108 16.37 3.07 -9.51
C ASP A 108 15.66 4.32 -8.98
N ALA A 109 15.87 5.46 -9.62
CA ALA A 109 15.19 6.72 -9.26
C ALA A 109 13.65 6.63 -9.33
N CYS A 110 13.07 5.83 -10.23
CA CYS A 110 11.63 5.60 -10.26
C CYS A 110 11.16 4.81 -9.05
N MET A 111 11.92 3.80 -8.61
CA MET A 111 11.58 2.99 -7.44
C MET A 111 11.71 3.81 -6.16
N ASP A 112 12.78 4.58 -6.03
CA ASP A 112 13.01 5.43 -4.88
C ASP A 112 11.96 6.58 -4.82
N LEU A 113 11.59 7.16 -5.94
CA LEU A 113 10.52 8.16 -5.99
C LEU A 113 9.16 7.58 -5.52
N ILE A 114 8.84 6.33 -5.88
CA ILE A 114 7.63 5.65 -5.38
C ILE A 114 7.77 5.43 -3.87
N TRP A 115 8.91 4.93 -3.40
CA TRP A 115 9.19 4.66 -1.99
C TRP A 115 9.02 5.90 -1.12
N VAL A 116 9.71 7.00 -1.46
CA VAL A 116 9.65 8.24 -0.68
C VAL A 116 8.28 8.93 -0.78
N THR A 117 7.55 8.76 -1.90
CA THR A 117 6.17 9.26 -2.05
C THR A 117 5.23 8.54 -1.09
N LEU A 118 5.34 7.22 -0.96
CA LEU A 118 4.57 6.44 0.01
C LEU A 118 4.96 6.83 1.44
N GLY A 119 6.26 7.03 1.72
CA GLY A 119 6.75 7.56 2.98
C GLY A 119 6.11 8.91 3.34
N PHE A 120 6.07 9.85 2.40
CA PHE A 120 5.38 11.13 2.59
C PHE A 120 3.91 10.94 2.96
N CYS A 121 3.21 10.07 2.25
CA CYS A 121 1.80 9.79 2.51
C CYS A 121 1.58 9.25 3.93
N HIS A 122 2.43 8.33 4.40
CA HIS A 122 2.38 7.83 5.77
C HIS A 122 2.66 8.92 6.80
N MET A 123 3.67 9.77 6.56
CA MET A 123 3.98 10.90 7.46
C MET A 123 2.84 11.93 7.55
N LYS A 124 2.04 12.05 6.49
CA LYS A 124 0.82 12.87 6.46
C LYS A 124 -0.40 12.16 7.07
N GLY A 125 -0.30 10.87 7.39
CA GLY A 125 -1.42 10.06 7.89
C GLY A 125 -2.53 9.87 6.85
N PHE A 126 -2.20 9.80 5.56
CA PHE A 126 -3.15 9.55 4.49
C PHE A 126 -3.49 8.06 4.42
N ASP A 127 -4.76 7.74 4.16
CA ASP A 127 -5.17 6.38 3.79
C ASP A 127 -4.80 6.12 2.32
N VAL A 128 -3.59 5.60 2.13
CA VAL A 128 -3.02 5.35 0.80
C VAL A 128 -3.78 4.23 0.08
N ALA A 129 -4.16 3.18 0.79
CA ALA A 129 -4.85 2.03 0.20
C ALA A 129 -6.23 2.43 -0.33
N GLY A 130 -7.04 3.09 0.50
CA GLY A 130 -8.35 3.57 0.10
C GLY A 130 -8.29 4.63 -1.02
N ALA A 131 -7.27 5.52 -0.98
CA ALA A 131 -7.05 6.50 -2.04
C ALA A 131 -6.68 5.84 -3.37
N TRP A 132 -5.83 4.80 -3.33
CA TRP A 132 -5.44 4.02 -4.50
C TRP A 132 -6.64 3.33 -5.15
N ASP A 133 -7.48 2.68 -4.35
CA ASP A 133 -8.70 2.01 -4.83
C ASP A 133 -9.66 3.00 -5.52
N GLU A 134 -9.83 4.19 -4.94
CA GLU A 134 -10.65 5.23 -5.55
C GLU A 134 -10.08 5.71 -6.89
N VAL A 135 -8.75 5.90 -6.96
CA VAL A 135 -8.06 6.27 -8.20
C VAL A 135 -8.16 5.14 -9.24
N LEU A 136 -7.94 3.90 -8.83
CA LEU A 136 -8.08 2.72 -9.69
C LEU A 136 -9.49 2.63 -10.26
N LYS A 137 -10.50 2.65 -9.41
CA LYS A 137 -11.92 2.66 -9.80
C LYS A 137 -12.23 3.75 -10.81
N THR A 138 -11.76 4.97 -10.55
CA THR A 138 -12.00 6.12 -11.42
C THR A 138 -11.27 6.02 -12.76
N ASN A 139 -10.09 5.42 -12.79
CA ASN A 139 -9.36 5.14 -14.02
C ASN A 139 -10.01 4.02 -14.82
N MET A 140 -10.42 2.94 -14.16
CA MET A 140 -11.11 1.82 -14.82
C MET A 140 -12.49 2.22 -15.38
N ALA A 141 -13.16 3.21 -14.80
CA ALA A 141 -14.40 3.77 -15.34
C ALA A 141 -14.23 4.44 -16.72
N LYS A 142 -13.01 4.63 -17.22
CA LYS A 142 -12.73 5.10 -18.58
C LYS A 142 -12.66 3.97 -19.60
N VAL A 143 -12.64 2.72 -19.13
CA VAL A 143 -12.60 1.52 -19.99
C VAL A 143 -14.02 1.22 -20.46
N ASP A 144 -14.19 1.07 -21.76
CA ASP A 144 -15.46 0.66 -22.34
C ASP A 144 -15.74 -0.80 -21.98
N PRO A 145 -16.90 -1.09 -21.32
CA PRO A 145 -17.17 -2.43 -20.80
C PRO A 145 -17.41 -3.49 -21.89
N VAL A 146 -17.73 -3.07 -23.12
CA VAL A 146 -17.98 -3.98 -24.23
C VAL A 146 -16.67 -4.35 -24.95
N THR A 147 -15.80 -3.35 -25.18
CA THR A 147 -14.56 -3.54 -25.94
C THR A 147 -13.36 -3.83 -25.05
N GLY A 148 -13.44 -3.57 -23.76
CA GLY A 148 -12.31 -3.66 -22.82
C GLY A 148 -11.21 -2.61 -23.08
N LYS A 149 -11.51 -1.56 -23.85
CA LYS A 149 -10.53 -0.56 -24.28
C LYS A 149 -10.94 0.85 -23.92
N VAL A 150 -9.96 1.74 -23.76
CA VAL A 150 -10.20 3.17 -23.62
C VAL A 150 -10.32 3.84 -24.97
N ARG A 151 -11.21 4.82 -25.09
CA ARG A 151 -11.27 5.70 -26.26
C ARG A 151 -10.19 6.78 -26.14
N ARG A 152 -9.54 7.10 -27.27
CA ARG A 152 -8.48 8.12 -27.34
C ARG A 152 -8.83 9.18 -28.38
N ARG A 153 -8.33 10.39 -28.18
CA ARG A 153 -8.27 11.42 -29.20
C ARG A 153 -7.09 11.15 -30.14
N GLU A 154 -7.02 11.91 -31.23
CA GLU A 154 -5.91 11.83 -32.21
C GLU A 154 -4.53 12.12 -31.55
N ASP A 155 -4.49 12.99 -30.56
CA ASP A 155 -3.29 13.30 -29.77
C ASP A 155 -2.93 12.21 -28.73
N GLY A 156 -3.64 11.07 -28.72
CA GLY A 156 -3.43 9.95 -27.80
C GLY A 156 -4.06 10.10 -26.42
N LYS A 157 -4.63 11.26 -26.09
CA LYS A 157 -5.25 11.50 -24.79
C LYS A 157 -6.51 10.67 -24.59
N ILE A 158 -6.63 10.01 -23.45
CA ILE A 158 -7.79 9.21 -23.07
C ILE A 158 -9.02 10.10 -22.94
N LEU A 159 -10.10 9.72 -23.63
CA LEU A 159 -11.39 10.37 -23.53
C LEU A 159 -12.12 9.86 -22.29
N LYS A 160 -12.68 10.80 -21.54
CA LYS A 160 -13.55 10.51 -20.40
C LYS A 160 -14.95 10.19 -20.92
N PRO A 161 -15.63 9.12 -20.43
CA PRO A 161 -17.01 8.86 -20.79
C PRO A 161 -17.93 9.93 -20.24
N GLU A 162 -19.15 10.00 -20.79
CA GLU A 162 -20.17 10.90 -20.31
C GLU A 162 -20.48 10.61 -18.82
N GLY A 163 -20.61 11.67 -18.02
CA GLY A 163 -20.85 11.58 -16.59
C GLY A 163 -19.63 11.14 -15.74
N TRP A 164 -18.47 10.95 -16.34
CA TRP A 164 -17.26 10.61 -15.57
C TRP A 164 -16.91 11.72 -14.58
N LYS A 165 -16.61 11.30 -13.33
CA LYS A 165 -16.16 12.22 -12.28
C LYS A 165 -14.73 11.88 -11.85
N PRO A 166 -13.91 12.86 -11.46
CA PRO A 166 -12.60 12.61 -10.88
C PRO A 166 -12.74 11.90 -9.53
N PRO A 167 -11.66 11.24 -9.03
CA PRO A 167 -11.68 10.63 -7.72
C PRO A 167 -11.90 11.68 -6.63
N ASP A 168 -12.74 11.37 -5.65
CA ASP A 168 -12.88 12.16 -4.43
C ASP A 168 -11.94 11.62 -3.36
N LEU A 169 -10.81 12.28 -3.19
CA LEU A 169 -9.78 11.89 -2.24
C LEU A 169 -9.94 12.58 -0.87
N SER A 170 -10.96 13.42 -0.68
CA SER A 170 -11.15 14.20 0.55
C SER A 170 -11.35 13.33 1.79
N LYS A 171 -11.89 12.12 1.64
CA LYS A 171 -12.13 11.15 2.73
C LYS A 171 -10.89 10.38 3.17
N PHE A 172 -9.80 10.43 2.39
CA PHE A 172 -8.56 9.71 2.65
C PHE A 172 -7.45 10.59 3.22
N VAL A 173 -7.72 11.88 3.39
CA VAL A 173 -6.83 12.79 4.11
C VAL A 173 -7.25 12.89 5.57
N ARG A 174 -6.26 12.95 6.48
CA ARG A 174 -6.54 13.11 7.90
C ARG A 174 -7.29 14.44 8.11
N LYS A 175 -8.47 14.37 8.69
CA LYS A 175 -9.16 15.58 9.15
C LYS A 175 -8.40 16.11 10.36
N THR A 176 -7.79 17.28 10.21
CA THR A 176 -7.21 18.06 11.31
C THR A 176 -8.28 18.54 12.26
#